data_494a3b6f22143fbca5e6450771c6530a
#
_entry.id   494a3b6f22143fbca5e6450771c6530a
#
_cell.length_a   1.000
_cell.length_b   1.000
_cell.length_c   1.000
_cell.angle_alpha   90.00
_cell.angle_beta   90.00
_cell.angle_gamma   90.00
#
_symmetry.space_group_name_H-M   'P 1'
#
loop_
_entity.id
_entity.type
_entity.pdbx_description
1 polymer ?
#
loop_
_entity_poly.entity_id
_entity_poly.type
_entity_poly.pdbx_seq_one_letter_code
_entity_poly.pdbx_strand_id
1 'polypeptide(L)'
;IAQSAYYDTIISYCDLGYDLIYAPGNQYTDAVLQAAEEFPDVAFALLNGGEDTPAKAVNGNVTSLLPNAQQVGWIAGALAGLMTQTNTIAFIGGMELDTTLGKYQGYQEAAAYVGQQEGKTVTTLDIVYSGDFSATDKGIEFAKAMIDQGADVFFGDASAVDSGARQAIDE
;
A
#
# COMPACT_ATOMS: atom_id res chain seq x y z
N ILE A 1 -3.90 16.02 4.44
CA ILE A 1 -3.09 17.24 4.21
C ILE A 1 -2.28 17.07 2.92
N ALA A 2 -1.96 18.18 2.24
CA ALA A 2 -1.13 18.13 1.04
C ALA A 2 0.30 17.73 1.37
N GLN A 3 0.99 17.04 0.47
CA GLN A 3 2.37 16.59 0.68
C GLN A 3 3.32 17.74 1.02
N SER A 4 3.11 18.92 0.40
CA SER A 4 3.89 20.13 0.68
C SER A 4 3.77 20.66 2.13
N ALA A 5 2.79 20.19 2.89
CA ALA A 5 2.56 20.58 4.28
C ALA A 5 2.99 19.53 5.31
N TYR A 6 3.55 18.39 4.89
CA TYR A 6 3.92 17.32 5.82
C TYR A 6 4.98 17.77 6.81
N TYR A 7 6.05 18.37 6.32
CA TYR A 7 7.14 18.86 7.17
C TYR A 7 6.66 19.92 8.18
N ASP A 8 5.99 20.97 7.71
CA ASP A 8 5.48 22.04 8.59
C ASP A 8 4.52 21.52 9.65
N THR A 9 3.72 20.51 9.29
CA THR A 9 2.81 19.87 10.25
C THR A 9 3.59 19.11 11.32
N ILE A 10 4.62 18.35 10.95
CA ILE A 10 5.46 17.59 11.87
C ILE A 10 6.18 18.56 12.84
N ILE A 11 6.81 19.61 12.30
CA ILE A 11 7.51 20.64 13.10
C ILE A 11 6.55 21.31 14.10
N SER A 12 5.31 21.60 13.69
CA SER A 12 4.33 22.22 14.59
C SER A 12 4.03 21.35 15.83
N TYR A 13 4.06 20.03 15.70
CA TYR A 13 3.92 19.12 16.84
C TYR A 13 5.19 19.08 17.69
N CYS A 14 6.38 19.12 17.09
CA CYS A 14 7.62 19.22 17.83
C CYS A 14 7.68 20.51 18.67
N ASP A 15 7.29 21.65 18.08
CA ASP A 15 7.23 22.96 18.75
C ASP A 15 6.21 23.00 19.89
N LEU A 16 5.13 22.21 19.80
CA LEU A 16 4.16 22.03 20.87
C LEU A 16 4.66 21.15 22.02
N GLY A 17 5.88 20.60 21.92
CA GLY A 17 6.54 19.83 22.97
C GLY A 17 6.10 18.37 23.05
N TYR A 18 5.68 17.77 21.94
CA TYR A 18 5.45 16.32 21.91
C TYR A 18 6.78 15.57 21.86
N ASP A 19 6.94 14.57 22.72
CA ASP A 19 8.15 13.73 22.81
C ASP A 19 8.17 12.60 21.76
N LEU A 20 7.01 12.26 21.18
CA LEU A 20 6.85 11.22 20.18
C LEU A 20 5.91 11.68 19.06
N ILE A 21 6.39 11.60 17.83
CA ILE A 21 5.60 11.86 16.62
C ILE A 21 5.40 10.56 15.87
N TYR A 22 4.14 10.21 15.61
CA TYR A 22 3.77 9.06 14.78
C TYR A 22 3.31 9.53 13.40
N ALA A 23 4.00 9.10 12.34
CA ALA A 23 3.67 9.41 10.96
C ALA A 23 3.10 8.16 10.25
N PRO A 24 1.84 8.20 9.77
CA PRO A 24 1.11 6.99 9.35
C PRO A 24 1.30 6.64 7.87
N GLY A 25 2.51 6.70 7.34
CA GLY A 25 2.73 6.26 5.97
C GLY A 25 4.10 6.61 5.37
N ASN A 26 4.50 5.86 4.38
CA ASN A 26 5.75 6.01 3.64
C ASN A 26 5.95 7.43 3.06
N GLN A 27 4.88 8.08 2.62
CA GLN A 27 4.91 9.42 2.05
C GLN A 27 5.46 10.51 2.99
N TYR A 28 5.54 10.21 4.29
CA TYR A 28 6.11 11.13 5.30
C TYR A 28 7.61 10.95 5.49
N THR A 29 8.26 9.97 4.84
CA THR A 29 9.66 9.59 5.12
C THR A 29 10.61 10.78 5.09
N ASP A 30 10.61 11.56 4.02
CA ASP A 30 11.55 12.70 3.88
C ASP A 30 11.28 13.78 4.92
N ALA A 31 10.00 14.08 5.17
CA ALA A 31 9.60 15.09 6.17
C ALA A 31 9.97 14.65 7.61
N VAL A 32 9.82 13.35 7.92
CA VAL A 32 10.22 12.79 9.21
C VAL A 32 11.73 12.83 9.39
N LEU A 33 12.51 12.44 8.39
CA LEU A 33 13.98 12.47 8.46
C LEU A 33 14.50 13.88 8.66
N GLN A 34 13.94 14.86 7.94
CA GLN A 34 14.32 16.28 8.11
C GLN A 34 13.95 16.79 9.50
N ALA A 35 12.75 16.52 10.01
CA ALA A 35 12.35 16.92 11.34
C ALA A 35 13.19 16.24 12.44
N ALA A 36 13.55 14.98 12.26
CA ALA A 36 14.37 14.22 13.19
C ALA A 36 15.80 14.78 13.31
N GLU A 37 16.34 15.39 12.26
CA GLU A 37 17.63 16.09 12.30
C GLU A 37 17.55 17.35 13.15
N GLU A 38 16.47 18.12 13.06
CA GLU A 38 16.28 19.38 13.79
C GLU A 38 15.86 19.19 15.25
N PHE A 39 15.15 18.08 15.54
CA PHE A 39 14.63 17.78 16.88
C PHE A 39 15.21 16.46 17.41
N PRO A 40 16.50 16.44 17.83
CA PRO A 40 17.18 15.21 18.25
C PRO A 40 16.58 14.55 19.50
N ASP A 41 15.90 15.32 20.34
CA ASP A 41 15.27 14.83 21.58
C ASP A 41 13.84 14.29 21.35
N VAL A 42 13.26 14.45 20.15
CA VAL A 42 11.95 13.92 19.79
C VAL A 42 12.10 12.55 19.11
N ALA A 43 11.32 11.58 19.54
CA ALA A 43 11.25 10.27 18.89
C ALA A 43 10.25 10.29 17.74
N PHE A 44 10.59 9.62 16.64
CA PHE A 44 9.71 9.51 15.47
C PHE A 44 9.44 8.05 15.16
N ALA A 45 8.16 7.70 15.01
CA ALA A 45 7.70 6.39 14.55
C ALA A 45 7.02 6.54 13.18
N LEU A 46 7.60 5.92 12.15
CA LEU A 46 7.12 5.99 10.77
C LEU A 46 6.54 4.65 10.33
N LEU A 47 5.25 4.60 10.02
CA LEU A 47 4.61 3.42 9.49
C LEU A 47 4.95 3.26 7.98
N ASN A 48 5.37 2.08 7.58
CA ASN A 48 5.76 1.76 6.20
C ASN A 48 6.93 2.62 5.67
N GLY A 49 7.79 3.11 6.57
CA GLY A 49 8.99 3.82 6.16
C GLY A 49 10.06 2.89 5.69
N GLY A 50 10.52 2.43 4.76
CA GLY A 50 11.56 1.47 4.35
C GLY A 50 12.42 0.89 5.47
N GLU A 51 13.01 -0.26 5.25
CA GLU A 51 13.86 -0.94 6.23
C GLU A 51 15.11 -0.12 6.58
N ASP A 52 15.61 0.65 5.62
CA ASP A 52 16.80 1.49 5.75
C ASP A 52 16.53 2.88 6.36
N THR A 53 15.26 3.26 6.56
CA THR A 53 14.88 4.60 7.05
C THR A 53 15.52 4.95 8.41
N PRO A 54 15.54 4.04 9.42
CA PRO A 54 16.21 4.36 10.70
C PRO A 54 17.71 4.64 10.54
N ALA A 55 18.38 3.97 9.61
CA ALA A 55 19.81 4.18 9.37
C ALA A 55 20.12 5.52 8.68
N LYS A 56 19.14 6.18 8.08
CA LYS A 56 19.26 7.50 7.46
C LYS A 56 19.08 8.64 8.47
N ALA A 57 18.51 8.35 9.64
CA ALA A 57 18.30 9.35 10.69
C ALA A 57 19.62 9.70 11.39
N VAL A 58 20.07 10.94 11.24
CA VAL A 58 21.36 11.42 11.77
C VAL A 58 21.48 11.23 13.28
N ASN A 59 20.39 11.45 14.01
CA ASN A 59 20.35 11.35 15.47
C ASN A 59 19.89 9.98 15.98
N GLY A 60 19.56 9.03 15.11
CA GLY A 60 19.08 7.70 15.49
C GLY A 60 17.70 7.69 16.18
N ASN A 61 16.95 8.77 16.08
CA ASN A 61 15.65 9.00 16.74
C ASN A 61 14.44 8.65 15.86
N VAL A 62 14.64 7.92 14.77
CA VAL A 62 13.57 7.43 13.88
C VAL A 62 13.46 5.91 13.95
N THR A 63 12.25 5.41 14.14
CA THR A 63 11.93 3.97 14.05
C THR A 63 10.94 3.75 12.91
N SER A 64 11.21 2.77 12.05
CA SER A 64 10.30 2.32 10.99
C SER A 64 9.47 1.14 11.49
N LEU A 65 8.15 1.25 11.37
CA LEU A 65 7.20 0.19 11.68
C LEU A 65 6.78 -0.47 10.37
N LEU A 66 7.24 -1.69 10.15
CA LEU A 66 7.04 -2.43 8.89
C LEU A 66 6.10 -3.63 9.11
N PRO A 67 4.80 -3.50 8.83
CA PRO A 67 3.92 -4.64 8.74
C PRO A 67 4.39 -5.58 7.62
N ASN A 68 4.25 -6.89 7.82
CA ASN A 68 4.58 -7.84 6.76
C ASN A 68 3.54 -7.76 5.63
N ALA A 69 3.86 -6.96 4.61
CA ALA A 69 2.97 -6.69 3.49
C ALA A 69 2.62 -7.96 2.69
N GLN A 70 3.58 -8.88 2.54
CA GLN A 70 3.35 -10.13 1.82
C GLN A 70 2.32 -11.02 2.54
N GLN A 71 2.33 -11.06 3.88
CA GLN A 71 1.31 -11.80 4.63
C GLN A 71 -0.10 -11.22 4.45
N VAL A 72 -0.23 -9.90 4.38
CA VAL A 72 -1.51 -9.26 4.08
C VAL A 72 -2.01 -9.65 2.69
N GLY A 73 -1.13 -9.58 1.69
CA GLY A 73 -1.42 -10.04 0.33
C GLY A 73 -1.79 -11.52 0.29
N TRP A 74 -1.07 -12.35 1.05
CA TRP A 74 -1.31 -13.79 1.10
C TRP A 74 -2.73 -14.15 1.59
N ILE A 75 -3.21 -13.48 2.64
CA ILE A 75 -4.59 -13.69 3.14
C ILE A 75 -5.63 -13.30 2.07
N ALA A 76 -5.44 -12.12 1.45
CA ALA A 76 -6.34 -11.64 0.41
C ALA A 76 -6.31 -12.56 -0.84
N GLY A 77 -5.14 -13.01 -1.25
CA GLY A 77 -4.95 -13.90 -2.39
C GLY A 77 -5.55 -15.29 -2.18
N ALA A 78 -5.43 -15.83 -0.97
CA ALA A 78 -6.07 -17.11 -0.63
C ALA A 78 -7.59 -16.99 -0.78
N LEU A 79 -8.19 -15.91 -0.25
CA LEU A 79 -9.62 -15.65 -0.40
C LEU A 79 -10.00 -15.47 -1.87
N ALA A 80 -9.27 -14.66 -2.62
CA ALA A 80 -9.53 -14.42 -4.03
C ALA A 80 -9.45 -15.70 -4.86
N GLY A 81 -8.43 -16.52 -4.61
CA GLY A 81 -8.27 -17.82 -5.29
C GLY A 81 -9.41 -18.79 -5.02
N LEU A 82 -10.01 -18.77 -3.83
CA LEU A 82 -11.18 -19.57 -3.49
C LEU A 82 -12.46 -19.01 -4.14
N MET A 83 -12.61 -17.68 -4.18
CA MET A 83 -13.84 -17.01 -4.60
C MET A 83 -14.01 -16.88 -6.12
N THR A 84 -12.89 -16.77 -6.88
CA THR A 84 -12.97 -16.55 -8.33
C THR A 84 -13.73 -17.66 -9.05
N GLN A 85 -14.61 -17.25 -9.97
CA GLN A 85 -15.38 -18.11 -10.86
C GLN A 85 -14.72 -18.21 -12.25
N THR A 86 -14.01 -17.16 -12.68
CA THR A 86 -13.31 -17.10 -13.97
C THR A 86 -11.90 -17.67 -13.90
N ASN A 87 -11.38 -17.91 -12.70
CA ASN A 87 -9.99 -18.21 -12.39
C ASN A 87 -9.02 -17.07 -12.77
N THR A 88 -9.51 -15.84 -12.89
CA THR A 88 -8.70 -14.65 -13.16
C THR A 88 -8.97 -13.59 -12.09
N ILE A 89 -7.91 -13.13 -11.45
CA ILE A 89 -7.99 -12.15 -10.38
C ILE A 89 -7.09 -10.94 -10.68
N ALA A 90 -7.37 -9.80 -10.08
CA ALA A 90 -6.70 -8.55 -10.36
C ALA A 90 -6.20 -7.83 -9.10
N PHE A 91 -5.17 -6.99 -9.28
CA PHE A 91 -4.62 -6.15 -8.23
C PHE A 91 -4.38 -4.72 -8.74
N ILE A 92 -4.88 -3.73 -8.00
CA ILE A 92 -4.69 -2.31 -8.31
C ILE A 92 -3.84 -1.67 -7.22
N GLY A 93 -2.67 -1.14 -7.59
CA GLY A 93 -1.77 -0.41 -6.69
C GLY A 93 -1.90 1.11 -6.84
N GLY A 94 -1.73 1.84 -5.74
CA GLY A 94 -1.66 3.30 -5.76
C GLY A 94 -0.32 3.79 -6.31
N MET A 95 0.75 3.47 -5.61
CA MET A 95 2.12 3.83 -5.95
C MET A 95 3.00 2.57 -6.02
N GLU A 96 4.05 2.62 -6.80
CA GLU A 96 5.07 1.56 -6.86
C GLU A 96 5.97 1.63 -5.62
N LEU A 97 5.50 0.98 -4.54
CA LEU A 97 6.19 0.89 -3.25
C LEU A 97 6.49 -0.57 -2.94
N ASP A 98 7.57 -0.83 -2.19
CA ASP A 98 7.94 -2.18 -1.75
C ASP A 98 6.80 -2.88 -1.00
N THR A 99 6.04 -2.12 -0.19
CA THR A 99 4.87 -2.65 0.53
C THR A 99 3.72 -3.04 -0.39
N THR A 100 3.46 -2.27 -1.45
CA THR A 100 2.45 -2.58 -2.46
C THR A 100 2.87 -3.78 -3.29
N LEU A 101 4.13 -3.83 -3.72
CA LEU A 101 4.70 -4.98 -4.44
C LEU A 101 4.67 -6.24 -3.57
N GLY A 102 5.03 -6.15 -2.29
CA GLY A 102 4.96 -7.28 -1.36
C GLY A 102 3.53 -7.83 -1.19
N LYS A 103 2.52 -6.96 -1.09
CA LYS A 103 1.11 -7.38 -1.07
C LYS A 103 0.71 -8.10 -2.36
N TYR A 104 1.10 -7.55 -3.52
CA TYR A 104 0.83 -8.19 -4.82
C TYR A 104 1.46 -9.57 -4.93
N GLN A 105 2.73 -9.73 -4.53
CA GLN A 105 3.42 -11.01 -4.54
C GLN A 105 2.70 -12.05 -3.66
N GLY A 106 2.39 -11.68 -2.42
CA GLY A 106 1.65 -12.56 -1.51
C GLY A 106 0.26 -12.92 -2.05
N TYR A 107 -0.44 -11.97 -2.68
CA TYR A 107 -1.73 -12.18 -3.32
C TYR A 107 -1.65 -13.21 -4.44
N GLN A 108 -0.69 -13.07 -5.35
CA GLN A 108 -0.45 -13.97 -6.46
C GLN A 108 -0.07 -15.39 -5.98
N GLU A 109 0.88 -15.49 -5.05
CA GLU A 109 1.35 -16.76 -4.51
C GLU A 109 0.23 -17.55 -3.82
N ALA A 110 -0.56 -16.87 -2.98
CA ALA A 110 -1.64 -17.51 -2.27
C ALA A 110 -2.78 -17.97 -3.18
N ALA A 111 -3.16 -17.15 -4.16
CA ALA A 111 -4.20 -17.51 -5.12
C ALA A 111 -3.79 -18.73 -5.98
N ALA A 112 -2.54 -18.78 -6.41
CA ALA A 112 -1.98 -19.92 -7.12
C ALA A 112 -1.96 -21.18 -6.22
N TYR A 113 -1.55 -21.05 -4.96
CA TYR A 113 -1.50 -22.14 -4.00
C TYR A 113 -2.89 -22.75 -3.75
N VAL A 114 -3.88 -21.92 -3.39
CA VAL A 114 -5.23 -22.44 -3.10
C VAL A 114 -5.91 -22.96 -4.38
N GLY A 115 -5.68 -22.32 -5.52
CA GLY A 115 -6.16 -22.83 -6.81
C GLY A 115 -5.67 -24.25 -7.09
N GLN A 116 -4.39 -24.51 -6.85
CA GLN A 116 -3.81 -25.84 -7.00
C GLN A 116 -4.47 -26.87 -6.05
N GLN A 117 -4.78 -26.48 -4.81
CA GLN A 117 -5.47 -27.37 -3.86
C GLN A 117 -6.89 -27.71 -4.33
N GLU A 118 -7.57 -26.77 -4.99
CA GLU A 118 -8.92 -26.91 -5.54
C GLU A 118 -8.93 -27.52 -6.97
N GLY A 119 -7.77 -27.92 -7.50
CA GLY A 119 -7.65 -28.51 -8.83
C GLY A 119 -7.88 -27.53 -9.99
N LYS A 120 -7.71 -26.22 -9.77
CA LYS A 120 -7.84 -25.16 -10.77
C LYS A 120 -6.56 -24.32 -10.89
N THR A 121 -6.37 -23.69 -12.04
CA THR A 121 -5.26 -22.75 -12.23
C THR A 121 -5.81 -21.32 -12.11
N VAL A 122 -5.40 -20.60 -11.09
CA VAL A 122 -5.78 -19.19 -10.91
C VAL A 122 -4.70 -18.31 -11.52
N THR A 123 -5.11 -17.39 -12.38
CA THR A 123 -4.25 -16.39 -13.02
C THR A 123 -4.43 -15.05 -12.32
N THR A 124 -3.34 -14.44 -11.87
CA THR A 124 -3.32 -13.05 -11.40
C THR A 124 -2.86 -12.18 -12.56
N LEU A 125 -3.65 -11.16 -12.92
CA LEU A 125 -3.24 -10.16 -13.90
C LEU A 125 -2.07 -9.35 -13.38
N ASP A 126 -1.26 -8.80 -14.29
CA ASP A 126 -0.17 -7.90 -13.93
C ASP A 126 -0.71 -6.72 -13.13
N ILE A 127 0.04 -6.34 -12.09
CA ILE A 127 -0.31 -5.18 -11.27
C ILE A 127 -0.33 -3.91 -12.10
N VAL A 128 -1.33 -3.06 -11.88
CA VAL A 128 -1.37 -1.69 -12.42
C VAL A 128 -1.23 -0.69 -11.30
N TYR A 129 -0.49 0.40 -11.56
CA TYR A 129 -0.29 1.47 -10.61
C TYR A 129 -0.98 2.75 -11.09
N SER A 130 -1.81 3.35 -10.24
CA SER A 130 -2.46 4.63 -10.55
C SER A 130 -1.49 5.82 -10.51
N GLY A 131 -0.36 5.67 -9.81
CA GLY A 131 0.60 6.75 -9.56
C GLY A 131 0.11 7.78 -8.52
N ASP A 132 -1.00 7.47 -7.82
CA ASP A 132 -1.73 8.39 -6.97
C ASP A 132 -2.68 7.58 -6.05
N PHE A 133 -3.16 8.17 -4.96
CA PHE A 133 -4.11 7.56 -4.03
C PHE A 133 -5.51 8.22 -4.07
N SER A 134 -5.72 9.22 -4.94
CA SER A 134 -6.94 10.05 -4.98
C SER A 134 -7.70 9.98 -6.30
N ALA A 135 -7.10 9.47 -7.38
CA ALA A 135 -7.63 9.45 -8.73
C ALA A 135 -8.72 8.36 -8.93
N THR A 136 -9.92 8.59 -8.44
CA THR A 136 -11.07 7.67 -8.54
C THR A 136 -11.35 7.22 -9.96
N ASP A 137 -11.25 8.15 -10.94
CA ASP A 137 -11.51 7.86 -12.36
C ASP A 137 -10.57 6.79 -12.93
N LYS A 138 -9.29 6.78 -12.50
CA LYS A 138 -8.34 5.74 -12.88
C LYS A 138 -8.75 4.36 -12.33
N GLY A 139 -9.33 4.33 -11.14
CA GLY A 139 -9.85 3.09 -10.57
C GLY A 139 -10.96 2.47 -11.43
N ILE A 140 -11.87 3.30 -11.93
CA ILE A 140 -12.93 2.86 -12.85
C ILE A 140 -12.33 2.32 -14.15
N GLU A 141 -11.39 3.06 -14.75
CA GLU A 141 -10.73 2.67 -16.00
C GLU A 141 -9.98 1.33 -15.86
N PHE A 142 -9.16 1.20 -14.82
CA PHE A 142 -8.37 -0.01 -14.58
C PHE A 142 -9.25 -1.22 -14.31
N ALA A 143 -10.29 -1.07 -13.46
CA ALA A 143 -11.19 -2.18 -13.18
C ALA A 143 -11.92 -2.65 -14.44
N LYS A 144 -12.45 -1.73 -15.28
CA LYS A 144 -13.08 -2.09 -16.55
C LYS A 144 -12.12 -2.83 -17.48
N ALA A 145 -10.89 -2.34 -17.63
CA ALA A 145 -9.88 -3.01 -18.46
C ALA A 145 -9.49 -4.41 -17.95
N MET A 146 -9.51 -4.62 -16.63
CA MET A 146 -9.21 -5.92 -16.01
C MET A 146 -10.42 -6.87 -16.08
N ILE A 147 -11.64 -6.37 -15.95
CA ILE A 147 -12.89 -7.14 -16.19
C ILE A 147 -12.92 -7.64 -17.63
N ASP A 148 -12.56 -6.80 -18.60
CA ASP A 148 -12.47 -7.18 -20.01
C ASP A 148 -11.43 -8.30 -20.27
N GLN A 149 -10.41 -8.42 -19.38
CA GLN A 149 -9.44 -9.51 -19.39
C GLN A 149 -9.91 -10.74 -18.60
N GLY A 150 -11.11 -10.70 -18.04
CA GLY A 150 -11.74 -11.81 -17.34
C GLY A 150 -11.59 -11.81 -15.83
N ALA A 151 -11.04 -10.76 -15.22
CA ALA A 151 -10.94 -10.69 -13.76
C ALA A 151 -12.33 -10.52 -13.12
N ASP A 152 -12.60 -11.33 -12.10
CA ASP A 152 -13.86 -11.29 -11.33
C ASP A 152 -13.64 -11.05 -9.82
N VAL A 153 -12.39 -11.08 -9.36
CA VAL A 153 -12.03 -10.74 -7.97
C VAL A 153 -10.89 -9.76 -7.98
N PHE A 154 -11.03 -8.71 -7.18
CA PHE A 154 -10.09 -7.60 -7.10
C PHE A 154 -9.57 -7.39 -5.67
N PHE A 155 -8.29 -7.07 -5.56
CA PHE A 155 -7.71 -6.52 -4.36
C PHE A 155 -7.05 -5.17 -4.68
N GLY A 156 -7.31 -4.16 -3.87
CA GLY A 156 -6.78 -2.82 -4.05
C GLY A 156 -5.87 -2.39 -2.90
N ASP A 157 -4.81 -1.67 -3.24
CA ASP A 157 -3.91 -0.97 -2.31
C ASP A 157 -3.71 0.48 -2.81
N ALA A 158 -4.82 1.17 -3.10
CA ALA A 158 -4.83 2.45 -3.80
C ALA A 158 -5.82 3.49 -3.22
N SER A 159 -6.39 3.24 -2.04
CA SER A 159 -7.23 4.20 -1.30
C SER A 159 -8.48 4.66 -2.09
N ALA A 160 -8.59 5.95 -2.50
CA ALA A 160 -9.76 6.44 -3.23
C ALA A 160 -9.88 5.84 -4.66
N VAL A 161 -8.78 5.41 -5.26
CA VAL A 161 -8.77 4.68 -6.52
C VAL A 161 -9.57 3.37 -6.39
N ASP A 162 -9.44 2.68 -5.25
CA ASP A 162 -10.19 1.44 -4.98
C ASP A 162 -11.71 1.69 -4.92
N SER A 163 -12.14 2.89 -4.50
CA SER A 163 -13.55 3.27 -4.54
C SER A 163 -14.07 3.39 -5.96
N GLY A 164 -13.24 3.89 -6.88
CA GLY A 164 -13.56 3.91 -8.31
C GLY A 164 -13.62 2.51 -8.92
N ALA A 165 -12.66 1.65 -8.58
CA ALA A 165 -12.67 0.26 -9.02
C ALA A 165 -13.95 -0.46 -8.57
N ARG A 166 -14.39 -0.26 -7.33
CA ARG A 166 -15.63 -0.82 -6.81
C ARG A 166 -16.86 -0.38 -7.61
N GLN A 167 -16.95 0.90 -8.01
CA GLN A 167 -18.07 1.38 -8.85
C GLN A 167 -18.14 0.62 -10.16
N ALA A 168 -16.99 0.35 -10.81
CA ALA A 168 -16.96 -0.38 -12.06
C ALA A 168 -17.31 -1.87 -11.93
N ILE A 169 -17.06 -2.47 -10.75
CA ILE A 169 -17.38 -3.87 -10.46
C ILE A 169 -18.88 -4.05 -10.17
N ASP A 170 -19.51 -3.01 -9.60
CA ASP A 170 -20.93 -3.02 -9.24
C ASP A 170 -21.87 -2.75 -10.45
N GLU A 171 -21.33 -2.28 -11.61
CA GLU A 171 -22.08 -2.05 -12.86
C GLU A 171 -22.26 -3.35 -13.68
#